data_9e85f767bb8784a917926e3029050f8c
#
_entry.id   9e85f767bb8784a917926e3029050f8c
#
_cell.length_a   1.000
_cell.length_b   1.000
_cell.length_c   1.000
_cell.angle_alpha   90.00
_cell.angle_beta   90.00
_cell.angle_gamma   90.00
#
_symmetry.space_group_name_H-M   'P 1'
#
loop_
_entity.id
_entity.type
_entity.pdbx_description
1 polymer ?
#
loop_
_entity_poly.entity_id
_entity_poly.type
_entity_poly.pdbx_seq_one_letter_code
_entity_poly.pdbx_strand_id
1 'polypeptide(L)'
;MMKEAVTVSNVTKHFQRKTAVNHISFSIEKGEIAAILGPNGAGKTTVISMILGLLKPSEGEIKLFNRVPDDQQVREKIGVMLQEVSVMPGLKVDEILELFRSYYPNPLSMKELVSLTALTKEDLKTRAEKLSGGQKRRLSFALALAGNPELLILDEPTVGMDTSSRHRFWQTIHGLSDQGKTIIFSTHYLQEADDAAQRILFFTEGQLVADGSPMQIRSRIQKQSVSFTLHSSESLERLSCHPEVERVIHEHERTIIQTSNTDKVLALIFQENIHARDIRIEQATLDEAFRQLADGNREAM
;
A
#
# COMPACT_ATOMS: atom_id res chain seq x y z
N MET A 1 20.63 17.99 -5.55
CA MET A 1 20.21 17.21 -4.37
C MET A 1 19.74 15.87 -4.85
N MET A 2 20.15 14.76 -4.21
CA MET A 2 19.66 13.42 -4.54
C MET A 2 18.18 13.35 -4.22
N LYS A 3 17.35 13.04 -5.22
CA LYS A 3 15.90 13.04 -5.13
C LYS A 3 15.38 11.68 -4.63
N GLU A 4 16.12 10.61 -4.94
CA GLU A 4 15.71 9.23 -4.68
C GLU A 4 16.17 8.75 -3.29
N ALA A 5 15.24 8.13 -2.57
CA ALA A 5 15.51 7.43 -1.32
C ALA A 5 15.85 5.95 -1.59
N VAL A 6 15.16 5.34 -2.55
CA VAL A 6 15.34 3.94 -2.96
C VAL A 6 15.47 3.87 -4.47
N THR A 7 16.43 3.11 -4.97
CA THR A 7 16.60 2.79 -6.40
C THR A 7 16.75 1.29 -6.55
N VAL A 8 15.93 0.68 -7.38
CA VAL A 8 15.93 -0.75 -7.73
C VAL A 8 16.13 -0.85 -9.23
N SER A 9 17.21 -1.50 -9.69
CA SER A 9 17.63 -1.54 -11.09
C SER A 9 17.79 -2.96 -11.57
N ASN A 10 16.91 -3.41 -12.47
CA ASN A 10 16.91 -4.73 -13.12
C ASN A 10 17.08 -5.90 -12.14
N VAL A 11 16.37 -5.83 -11.01
CA VAL A 11 16.53 -6.79 -9.93
C VAL A 11 15.77 -8.07 -10.22
N THR A 12 16.49 -9.18 -10.13
CA THR A 12 15.95 -10.54 -10.20
C THR A 12 16.33 -11.33 -8.94
N LYS A 13 15.42 -12.16 -8.46
CA LYS A 13 15.69 -13.10 -7.36
C LYS A 13 15.19 -14.48 -7.66
N HIS A 14 16.14 -15.42 -7.67
CA HIS A 14 15.88 -16.85 -7.80
C HIS A 14 16.03 -17.55 -6.44
N PHE A 15 15.11 -18.46 -6.17
CA PHE A 15 15.21 -19.45 -5.09
C PHE A 15 15.16 -20.85 -5.72
N GLN A 16 16.27 -21.54 -5.76
CA GLN A 16 16.38 -22.87 -6.42
C GLN A 16 15.79 -22.86 -7.84
N ARG A 17 14.56 -23.40 -8.02
CA ARG A 17 13.86 -23.49 -9.32
C ARG A 17 12.78 -22.41 -9.53
N LYS A 18 12.55 -21.56 -8.52
CA LYS A 18 11.48 -20.53 -8.57
C LYS A 18 12.09 -19.15 -8.71
N THR A 19 11.64 -18.40 -9.70
CA THR A 19 11.90 -16.96 -9.79
C THR A 19 10.86 -16.24 -8.95
N ALA A 20 11.28 -15.65 -7.83
CA ALA A 20 10.40 -14.96 -6.91
C ALA A 20 10.23 -13.47 -7.28
N VAL A 21 11.23 -12.88 -7.95
CA VAL A 21 11.21 -11.52 -8.50
C VAL A 21 11.94 -11.55 -9.82
N ASN A 22 11.36 -10.93 -10.86
CA ASN A 22 11.82 -11.03 -12.23
C ASN A 22 11.99 -9.64 -12.87
N HIS A 23 13.24 -9.20 -13.07
CA HIS A 23 13.66 -7.99 -13.81
C HIS A 23 12.89 -6.71 -13.43
N ILE A 24 12.71 -6.44 -12.12
CA ILE A 24 12.00 -5.25 -11.67
C ILE A 24 12.93 -4.03 -11.61
N SER A 25 12.39 -2.87 -11.98
CA SER A 25 13.07 -1.58 -11.84
C SER A 25 12.08 -0.52 -11.41
N PHE A 26 12.42 0.23 -10.36
CA PHE A 26 11.66 1.40 -9.90
C PHE A 26 12.54 2.26 -8.98
N SER A 27 12.15 3.51 -8.75
CA SER A 27 12.76 4.35 -7.73
C SER A 27 11.68 4.99 -6.86
N ILE A 28 11.99 5.31 -5.61
CA ILE A 28 11.09 6.01 -4.67
C ILE A 28 11.77 7.32 -4.27
N GLU A 29 11.05 8.42 -4.39
CA GLU A 29 11.57 9.75 -4.05
C GLU A 29 11.56 9.98 -2.54
N LYS A 30 12.40 10.92 -2.06
CA LYS A 30 12.38 11.34 -0.65
C LYS A 30 11.06 12.02 -0.31
N GLY A 31 10.49 11.67 0.83
CA GLY A 31 9.21 12.20 1.31
C GLY A 31 7.98 11.54 0.69
N GLU A 32 8.16 10.55 -0.20
CA GLU A 32 7.07 9.84 -0.86
C GLU A 32 6.49 8.73 0.04
N ILE A 33 5.17 8.54 0.01
CA ILE A 33 4.48 7.37 0.57
C ILE A 33 4.18 6.40 -0.56
N ALA A 34 4.91 5.30 -0.62
CA ALA A 34 4.76 4.27 -1.64
C ALA A 34 4.18 2.97 -1.05
N ALA A 35 3.13 2.45 -1.68
CA ALA A 35 2.56 1.15 -1.36
C ALA A 35 3.12 0.06 -2.27
N ILE A 36 3.62 -1.02 -1.68
CA ILE A 36 3.92 -2.28 -2.39
C ILE A 36 2.70 -3.18 -2.26
N LEU A 37 1.97 -3.35 -3.35
CA LEU A 37 0.69 -4.03 -3.40
C LEU A 37 0.77 -5.29 -4.26
N GLY A 38 -0.07 -6.27 -3.98
CA GLY A 38 -0.18 -7.51 -4.77
C GLY A 38 -0.69 -8.70 -3.95
N PRO A 39 -1.10 -9.78 -4.60
CA PRO A 39 -1.58 -11.00 -3.92
C PRO A 39 -0.47 -11.68 -3.11
N ASN A 40 -0.88 -12.66 -2.30
CA ASN A 40 0.09 -13.49 -1.57
C ASN A 40 0.98 -14.27 -2.57
N GLY A 41 2.28 -14.26 -2.31
CA GLY A 41 3.25 -14.89 -3.21
C GLY A 41 3.68 -14.04 -4.41
N ALA A 42 3.21 -12.81 -4.56
CA ALA A 42 3.60 -11.89 -5.63
C ALA A 42 5.06 -11.40 -5.57
N GLY A 43 5.79 -11.70 -4.49
CA GLY A 43 7.19 -11.27 -4.33
C GLY A 43 7.40 -10.07 -3.40
N LYS A 44 6.35 -9.48 -2.82
CA LYS A 44 6.42 -8.27 -1.97
C LYS A 44 7.45 -8.39 -0.83
N THR A 45 7.33 -9.41 0.01
CA THR A 45 8.27 -9.64 1.13
C THR A 45 9.69 -9.91 0.65
N THR A 46 9.85 -10.54 -0.53
CA THR A 46 11.16 -10.76 -1.15
C THR A 46 11.78 -9.42 -1.56
N VAL A 47 11.02 -8.54 -2.20
CA VAL A 47 11.48 -7.19 -2.59
C VAL A 47 11.83 -6.37 -1.34
N ILE A 48 10.97 -6.36 -0.33
CA ILE A 48 11.23 -5.68 0.95
C ILE A 48 12.52 -6.21 1.60
N SER A 49 12.68 -7.54 1.67
CA SER A 49 13.87 -8.16 2.25
C SER A 49 15.16 -7.79 1.49
N MET A 50 15.09 -7.63 0.16
CA MET A 50 16.21 -7.17 -0.64
C MET A 50 16.50 -5.68 -0.42
N ILE A 51 15.48 -4.82 -0.32
CA ILE A 51 15.63 -3.40 0.01
C ILE A 51 16.27 -3.24 1.40
N LEU A 52 15.91 -4.08 2.37
CA LEU A 52 16.50 -4.09 3.71
C LEU A 52 17.93 -4.66 3.77
N GLY A 53 18.45 -5.21 2.67
CA GLY A 53 19.75 -5.89 2.66
C GLY A 53 19.77 -7.23 3.40
N LEU A 54 18.61 -7.74 3.81
CA LEU A 54 18.48 -9.07 4.44
C LEU A 54 18.62 -10.20 3.42
N LEU A 55 18.40 -9.89 2.16
CA LEU A 55 18.48 -10.81 1.04
C LEU A 55 19.23 -10.14 -0.11
N LYS A 56 20.24 -10.80 -0.68
CA LYS A 56 20.93 -10.28 -1.87
C LYS A 56 20.15 -10.63 -3.12
N PRO A 57 19.98 -9.69 -4.08
CA PRO A 57 19.43 -10.01 -5.40
C PRO A 57 20.33 -11.05 -6.11
N SER A 58 19.75 -11.83 -7.01
CA SER A 58 20.51 -12.74 -7.89
C SER A 58 21.13 -11.97 -9.06
N GLU A 59 20.41 -10.94 -9.54
CA GLU A 59 20.85 -10.03 -10.60
C GLU A 59 20.34 -8.62 -10.30
N GLY A 60 21.01 -7.61 -10.86
CA GLY A 60 20.67 -6.22 -10.66
C GLY A 60 21.24 -5.63 -9.36
N GLU A 61 20.84 -4.41 -9.05
CA GLU A 61 21.31 -3.70 -7.86
C GLU A 61 20.20 -2.93 -7.15
N ILE A 62 20.36 -2.78 -5.84
CA ILE A 62 19.49 -1.94 -4.99
C ILE A 62 20.37 -0.93 -4.27
N LYS A 63 19.93 0.32 -4.27
CA LYS A 63 20.56 1.41 -3.52
C LYS A 63 19.55 2.12 -2.63
N LEU A 64 19.97 2.44 -1.42
CA LEU A 64 19.27 3.32 -0.49
C LEU A 64 20.13 4.55 -0.28
N PHE A 65 19.58 5.74 -0.53
CA PHE A 65 20.35 6.99 -0.45
C PHE A 65 21.67 6.94 -1.24
N ASN A 66 21.66 6.28 -2.41
CA ASN A 66 22.82 6.07 -3.29
C ASN A 66 23.92 5.13 -2.72
N ARG A 67 23.62 4.35 -1.68
CA ARG A 67 24.51 3.38 -1.05
C ARG A 67 23.91 1.99 -1.07
N VAL A 68 24.74 0.98 -0.86
CA VAL A 68 24.26 -0.40 -0.71
C VAL A 68 23.45 -0.55 0.58
N PRO A 69 22.40 -1.42 0.61
CA PRO A 69 21.52 -1.55 1.77
C PRO A 69 22.20 -2.00 3.08
N ASP A 70 23.33 -2.70 3.02
CA ASP A 70 24.09 -3.18 4.18
C ASP A 70 25.10 -2.16 4.72
N ASP A 71 25.24 -0.98 4.11
CA ASP A 71 26.04 0.14 4.64
C ASP A 71 25.50 0.58 6.01
N GLN A 72 26.38 0.74 6.98
CA GLN A 72 26.01 1.18 8.34
C GLN A 72 25.28 2.53 8.33
N GLN A 73 25.73 3.50 7.52
CA GLN A 73 25.12 4.81 7.44
C GLN A 73 23.69 4.76 6.86
N VAL A 74 23.37 3.72 6.07
CA VAL A 74 22.01 3.44 5.60
C VAL A 74 21.18 2.88 6.75
N ARG A 75 21.72 1.89 7.50
CA ARG A 75 20.99 1.27 8.61
C ARG A 75 20.61 2.26 9.72
N GLU A 76 21.43 3.27 9.95
CA GLU A 76 21.13 4.35 10.90
C GLU A 76 19.94 5.22 10.46
N LYS A 77 19.60 5.22 9.17
CA LYS A 77 18.55 6.05 8.55
C LYS A 77 17.26 5.31 8.24
N ILE A 78 17.22 4.00 8.44
CA ILE A 78 16.05 3.19 8.15
C ILE A 78 15.38 2.71 9.43
N GLY A 79 14.04 2.73 9.44
CA GLY A 79 13.21 2.11 10.46
C GLY A 79 12.35 1.02 9.84
N VAL A 80 12.22 -0.11 10.52
CA VAL A 80 11.57 -1.29 9.96
C VAL A 80 10.54 -1.84 10.92
N MET A 81 9.34 -2.06 10.41
CA MET A 81 8.28 -2.80 11.08
C MET A 81 7.92 -4.02 10.22
N LEU A 82 8.29 -5.21 10.68
CA LEU A 82 7.97 -6.46 10.00
C LEU A 82 6.57 -6.98 10.38
N GLN A 83 6.06 -7.89 9.56
CA GLN A 83 4.73 -8.49 9.75
C GLN A 83 4.62 -9.22 11.09
N GLU A 84 5.62 -10.03 11.44
CA GLU A 84 5.69 -10.72 12.72
C GLU A 84 6.28 -9.81 13.80
N VAL A 85 5.52 -9.63 14.88
CA VAL A 85 5.98 -8.85 16.03
C VAL A 85 6.62 -9.79 17.05
N SER A 86 7.92 -9.94 16.97
CA SER A 86 8.71 -10.59 18.00
C SER A 86 9.06 -9.58 19.09
N VAL A 87 8.77 -9.91 20.35
CA VAL A 87 9.11 -9.05 21.51
C VAL A 87 10.14 -9.77 22.37
N MET A 88 11.03 -9.00 23.00
CA MET A 88 12.01 -9.52 23.94
C MET A 88 11.28 -9.90 25.25
N PRO A 89 11.27 -11.20 25.64
CA PRO A 89 10.64 -11.62 26.88
C PRO A 89 11.42 -11.09 28.11
N GLY A 90 10.70 -10.84 29.19
CA GLY A 90 11.31 -10.42 30.44
C GLY A 90 11.52 -8.90 30.60
N LEU A 91 11.59 -8.14 29.51
CA LEU A 91 11.78 -6.69 29.53
C LEU A 91 10.45 -5.93 29.48
N LYS A 92 10.42 -4.76 30.12
CA LYS A 92 9.34 -3.81 29.97
C LYS A 92 9.45 -3.02 28.67
N VAL A 93 8.35 -2.45 28.23
CA VAL A 93 8.28 -1.64 27.01
C VAL A 93 9.26 -0.46 27.04
N ASP A 94 9.33 0.27 28.16
CA ASP A 94 10.28 1.39 28.34
C ASP A 94 11.74 0.92 28.25
N GLU A 95 12.08 -0.21 28.85
CA GLU A 95 13.42 -0.79 28.81
C GLU A 95 13.83 -1.18 27.36
N ILE A 96 12.89 -1.78 26.61
CA ILE A 96 13.13 -2.14 25.20
C ILE A 96 13.31 -0.86 24.35
N LEU A 97 12.46 0.14 24.52
CA LEU A 97 12.56 1.40 23.79
C LEU A 97 13.88 2.12 24.07
N GLU A 98 14.30 2.20 25.36
CA GLU A 98 15.60 2.80 25.70
C GLU A 98 16.77 2.00 25.11
N LEU A 99 16.71 0.68 25.13
CA LEU A 99 17.73 -0.16 24.50
C LEU A 99 17.85 0.15 23.00
N PHE A 100 16.72 0.16 22.28
CA PHE A 100 16.74 0.46 20.82
C PHE A 100 17.20 1.87 20.52
N ARG A 101 16.78 2.85 21.30
CA ARG A 101 17.24 4.24 21.16
C ARG A 101 18.77 4.36 21.33
N SER A 102 19.36 3.56 22.22
CA SER A 102 20.82 3.60 22.47
C SER A 102 21.67 3.16 21.28
N TYR A 103 21.09 2.49 20.28
CA TYR A 103 21.81 2.08 19.06
C TYR A 103 21.96 3.22 18.04
N TYR A 104 21.25 4.33 18.20
CA TYR A 104 21.22 5.38 17.20
C TYR A 104 21.83 6.68 17.73
N PRO A 105 22.56 7.43 16.86
CA PRO A 105 23.21 8.67 17.28
C PRO A 105 22.25 9.81 17.62
N ASN A 106 21.09 9.85 16.94
CA ASN A 106 20.09 10.92 17.08
C ASN A 106 18.68 10.34 17.25
N PRO A 107 18.38 9.58 18.33
CA PRO A 107 17.10 8.92 18.52
C PRO A 107 15.99 9.92 18.86
N LEU A 108 14.75 9.58 18.50
CA LEU A 108 13.57 10.30 19.02
C LEU A 108 13.52 10.20 20.55
N SER A 109 13.06 11.26 21.21
CA SER A 109 12.82 11.22 22.65
C SER A 109 11.70 10.22 23.00
N MET A 110 11.72 9.69 24.22
CA MET A 110 10.64 8.82 24.72
C MET A 110 9.26 9.50 24.63
N LYS A 111 9.21 10.81 24.87
CA LYS A 111 7.97 11.61 24.78
C LYS A 111 7.43 11.64 23.33
N GLU A 112 8.29 11.82 22.34
CA GLU A 112 7.90 11.81 20.93
C GLU A 112 7.42 10.42 20.51
N LEU A 113 8.14 9.35 20.87
CA LEU A 113 7.73 7.98 20.56
C LEU A 113 6.35 7.66 21.12
N VAL A 114 6.11 8.00 22.40
CA VAL A 114 4.82 7.79 23.05
C VAL A 114 3.71 8.57 22.34
N SER A 115 3.97 9.82 21.97
CA SER A 115 2.99 10.66 21.26
C SER A 115 2.64 10.09 19.88
N LEU A 116 3.65 9.67 19.09
CA LEU A 116 3.47 9.16 17.73
C LEU A 116 2.79 7.78 17.69
N THR A 117 3.00 6.96 18.72
CA THR A 117 2.56 5.55 18.70
C THR A 117 1.35 5.26 19.56
N ALA A 118 0.85 6.26 20.27
CA ALA A 118 -0.24 6.13 21.23
C ALA A 118 -0.01 5.04 22.30
N LEU A 119 1.25 4.80 22.67
CA LEU A 119 1.60 4.00 23.85
C LEU A 119 1.22 4.76 25.11
N THR A 120 0.60 4.07 26.07
CA THR A 120 0.21 4.68 27.36
C THR A 120 1.32 4.55 28.40
N LYS A 121 1.20 5.28 29.51
CA LYS A 121 2.13 5.14 30.65
C LYS A 121 2.09 3.74 31.26
N GLU A 122 0.92 3.09 31.22
CA GLU A 122 0.69 1.72 31.67
C GLU A 122 1.39 0.73 30.72
N ASP A 123 1.26 0.95 29.40
CA ASP A 123 1.94 0.14 28.39
C ASP A 123 3.45 0.15 28.63
N LEU A 124 4.06 1.31 28.87
CA LEU A 124 5.49 1.47 29.11
C LEU A 124 6.01 0.62 30.27
N LYS A 125 5.22 0.51 31.34
CA LYS A 125 5.58 -0.28 32.54
C LYS A 125 5.26 -1.77 32.43
N THR A 126 4.53 -2.16 31.37
CA THR A 126 4.12 -3.54 31.16
C THR A 126 5.25 -4.33 30.52
N ARG A 127 5.41 -5.62 30.90
CA ARG A 127 6.32 -6.52 30.21
C ARG A 127 5.83 -6.82 28.79
N ALA A 128 6.72 -6.78 27.80
CA ALA A 128 6.36 -6.86 26.38
C ALA A 128 5.59 -8.13 26.01
N GLU A 129 5.88 -9.27 26.65
CA GLU A 129 5.15 -10.53 26.43
C GLU A 129 3.67 -10.46 26.86
N LYS A 130 3.32 -9.58 27.80
CA LYS A 130 1.95 -9.42 28.32
C LYS A 130 1.09 -8.44 27.52
N LEU A 131 1.67 -7.77 26.53
CA LEU A 131 0.95 -6.86 25.66
C LEU A 131 -0.07 -7.61 24.79
N SER A 132 -1.21 -6.98 24.56
CA SER A 132 -2.16 -7.41 23.52
C SER A 132 -1.55 -7.31 22.12
N GLY A 133 -2.17 -7.92 21.11
CA GLY A 133 -1.69 -7.84 19.71
C GLY A 133 -1.58 -6.40 19.22
N GLY A 134 -2.58 -5.56 19.48
CA GLY A 134 -2.54 -4.15 19.11
C GLY A 134 -1.47 -3.33 19.88
N GLN A 135 -1.24 -3.62 21.15
CA GLN A 135 -0.16 -3.01 21.92
C GLN A 135 1.22 -3.43 21.41
N LYS A 136 1.41 -4.71 21.08
CA LYS A 136 2.65 -5.21 20.45
C LYS A 136 2.89 -4.51 19.10
N ARG A 137 1.85 -4.28 18.33
CA ARG A 137 1.94 -3.55 17.05
C ARG A 137 2.40 -2.10 17.25
N ARG A 138 1.83 -1.40 18.25
CA ARG A 138 2.27 -0.06 18.61
C ARG A 138 3.72 -0.02 19.10
N LEU A 139 4.15 -1.01 19.89
CA LEU A 139 5.55 -1.17 20.28
C LEU A 139 6.44 -1.38 19.07
N SER A 140 6.09 -2.28 18.13
CA SER A 140 6.86 -2.51 16.91
C SER A 140 7.01 -1.24 16.07
N PHE A 141 5.95 -0.44 15.96
CA PHE A 141 6.01 0.85 15.30
C PHE A 141 6.92 1.84 16.03
N ALA A 142 6.86 1.87 17.38
CA ALA A 142 7.75 2.71 18.18
C ALA A 142 9.22 2.33 18.02
N LEU A 143 9.53 1.03 17.92
CA LEU A 143 10.88 0.54 17.65
C LEU A 143 11.37 0.95 16.26
N ALA A 144 10.49 0.89 15.25
CA ALA A 144 10.81 1.36 13.90
C ALA A 144 11.12 2.87 13.88
N LEU A 145 10.48 3.65 14.74
CA LEU A 145 10.70 5.10 14.84
C LEU A 145 11.87 5.48 15.75
N ALA A 146 12.36 4.58 16.60
CA ALA A 146 13.31 4.90 17.67
C ALA A 146 14.55 5.66 17.22
N GLY A 147 15.11 5.30 16.05
CA GLY A 147 16.29 5.93 15.46
C GLY A 147 16.02 7.24 14.70
N ASN A 148 14.80 7.77 14.72
CA ASN A 148 14.40 8.92 13.91
C ASN A 148 14.71 8.75 12.40
N PRO A 149 14.25 7.68 11.76
CA PRO A 149 14.65 7.30 10.41
C PRO A 149 14.25 8.33 9.34
N GLU A 150 15.02 8.38 8.24
CA GLU A 150 14.66 9.08 7.01
C GLU A 150 13.74 8.22 6.12
N LEU A 151 13.85 6.89 6.20
CA LEU A 151 13.05 5.91 5.47
C LEU A 151 12.42 4.90 6.43
N LEU A 152 11.09 4.78 6.37
CA LEU A 152 10.32 3.76 7.09
C LEU A 152 9.86 2.67 6.13
N ILE A 153 10.09 1.43 6.49
CA ILE A 153 9.60 0.25 5.75
C ILE A 153 8.68 -0.54 6.67
N LEU A 154 7.42 -0.66 6.27
CA LEU A 154 6.34 -1.19 7.08
C LEU A 154 5.68 -2.37 6.36
N ASP A 155 5.89 -3.58 6.86
CA ASP A 155 5.31 -4.79 6.25
C ASP A 155 3.96 -5.12 6.90
N GLU A 156 2.86 -4.92 6.16
CA GLU A 156 1.47 -5.11 6.60
C GLU A 156 1.16 -4.43 7.96
N PRO A 157 1.40 -3.11 8.10
CA PRO A 157 1.46 -2.46 9.41
C PRO A 157 0.15 -2.45 10.19
N THR A 158 -0.99 -2.55 9.54
CA THR A 158 -2.32 -2.38 10.14
C THR A 158 -3.09 -3.67 10.39
N VAL A 159 -2.49 -4.82 10.06
CA VAL A 159 -3.10 -6.14 10.31
C VAL A 159 -3.41 -6.31 11.80
N GLY A 160 -4.66 -6.66 12.12
CA GLY A 160 -5.12 -6.84 13.49
C GLY A 160 -5.44 -5.55 14.26
N MET A 161 -5.39 -4.38 13.60
CA MET A 161 -5.87 -3.12 14.19
C MET A 161 -7.38 -2.94 13.98
N ASP A 162 -8.05 -2.39 14.98
CA ASP A 162 -9.40 -1.87 14.82
C ASP A 162 -9.42 -0.61 13.94
N THR A 163 -10.60 -0.23 13.43
CA THR A 163 -10.79 0.89 12.50
C THR A 163 -10.24 2.21 13.07
N SER A 164 -10.45 2.48 14.36
CA SER A 164 -10.01 3.73 14.97
C SER A 164 -8.49 3.78 15.16
N SER A 165 -7.88 2.67 15.50
CA SER A 165 -6.42 2.52 15.63
C SER A 165 -5.74 2.63 14.26
N ARG A 166 -6.33 2.03 13.22
CA ARG A 166 -5.86 2.13 11.83
C ARG A 166 -5.89 3.57 11.32
N HIS A 167 -7.00 4.27 11.54
CA HIS A 167 -7.11 5.68 11.13
C HIS A 167 -6.03 6.56 11.79
N ARG A 168 -5.82 6.43 13.10
CA ARG A 168 -4.77 7.16 13.83
C ARG A 168 -3.36 6.81 13.33
N PHE A 169 -3.12 5.54 13.03
CA PHE A 169 -1.85 5.10 12.45
C PHE A 169 -1.56 5.83 11.13
N TRP A 170 -2.51 5.84 10.20
CA TRP A 170 -2.35 6.53 8.91
C TRP A 170 -2.22 8.04 9.05
N GLN A 171 -2.93 8.66 9.99
CA GLN A 171 -2.72 10.08 10.30
C GLN A 171 -1.28 10.36 10.77
N THR A 172 -0.72 9.48 11.59
CA THR A 172 0.69 9.58 12.02
C THR A 172 1.64 9.42 10.84
N ILE A 173 1.40 8.45 9.94
CA ILE A 173 2.20 8.23 8.72
C ILE A 173 2.19 9.46 7.82
N HIS A 174 1.04 10.07 7.56
CA HIS A 174 0.95 11.31 6.79
C HIS A 174 1.73 12.44 7.45
N GLY A 175 1.57 12.64 8.76
CA GLY A 175 2.34 13.66 9.49
C GLY A 175 3.86 13.43 9.45
N LEU A 176 4.33 12.20 9.38
CA LEU A 176 5.75 11.89 9.19
C LEU A 176 6.22 12.20 7.75
N SER A 177 5.39 11.90 6.75
CA SER A 177 5.68 12.26 5.36
C SER A 177 5.73 13.77 5.15
N ASP A 178 4.83 14.53 5.77
CA ASP A 178 4.83 16.00 5.73
C ASP A 178 6.10 16.60 6.35
N GLN A 179 6.77 15.86 7.25
CA GLN A 179 8.08 16.18 7.80
C GLN A 179 9.25 15.74 6.89
N GLY A 180 8.96 15.23 5.68
CA GLY A 180 9.95 14.80 4.70
C GLY A 180 10.47 13.37 4.89
N LYS A 181 9.84 12.54 5.73
CA LYS A 181 10.19 11.13 5.85
C LYS A 181 9.60 10.34 4.70
N THR A 182 10.39 9.42 4.16
CA THR A 182 9.97 8.49 3.11
C THR A 182 9.34 7.26 3.74
N ILE A 183 8.22 6.79 3.20
CA ILE A 183 7.50 5.63 3.75
C ILE A 183 7.23 4.62 2.65
N ILE A 184 7.62 3.39 2.87
CA ILE A 184 7.25 2.24 2.04
C ILE A 184 6.41 1.31 2.92
N PHE A 185 5.24 0.94 2.45
CA PHE A 185 4.47 -0.07 3.17
C PHE A 185 3.94 -1.15 2.21
N SER A 186 3.85 -2.37 2.71
CA SER A 186 3.14 -3.43 2.02
C SER A 186 1.73 -3.55 2.58
N THR A 187 0.80 -3.89 1.71
CA THR A 187 -0.55 -4.28 2.12
C THR A 187 -1.18 -5.19 1.06
N HIS A 188 -2.15 -5.97 1.47
CA HIS A 188 -3.07 -6.67 0.58
C HIS A 188 -4.47 -6.01 0.57
N TYR A 189 -4.68 -4.98 1.38
CA TYR A 189 -5.90 -4.18 1.44
C TYR A 189 -5.79 -3.00 0.46
N LEU A 190 -6.53 -3.08 -0.64
CA LEU A 190 -6.55 -2.06 -1.69
C LEU A 190 -6.97 -0.69 -1.18
N GLN A 191 -7.95 -0.67 -0.27
CA GLN A 191 -8.44 0.56 0.33
C GLN A 191 -7.35 1.33 1.08
N GLU A 192 -6.45 0.63 1.78
CA GLU A 192 -5.33 1.28 2.47
C GLU A 192 -4.35 1.94 1.50
N ALA A 193 -4.06 1.26 0.38
CA ALA A 193 -3.21 1.84 -0.64
C ALA A 193 -3.86 3.04 -1.32
N ASP A 194 -5.19 2.99 -1.53
CA ASP A 194 -5.95 4.08 -2.12
C ASP A 194 -5.98 5.33 -1.21
N ASP A 195 -6.19 5.11 0.10
CA ASP A 195 -6.36 6.19 1.07
C ASP A 195 -5.02 6.79 1.52
N ALA A 196 -3.95 6.00 1.58
CA ALA A 196 -2.70 6.41 2.20
C ALA A 196 -1.53 6.63 1.23
N ALA A 197 -1.49 5.93 0.09
CA ALA A 197 -0.34 5.99 -0.80
C ALA A 197 -0.43 7.14 -1.81
N GLN A 198 0.69 7.82 -2.03
CA GLN A 198 0.88 8.74 -3.15
C GLN A 198 1.25 7.99 -4.43
N ARG A 199 1.86 6.80 -4.27
CA ARG A 199 2.28 5.92 -5.36
C ARG A 199 2.06 4.46 -4.99
N ILE A 200 1.61 3.68 -5.96
CA ILE A 200 1.40 2.24 -5.84
C ILE A 200 2.33 1.51 -6.80
N LEU A 201 3.06 0.55 -6.26
CA LEU A 201 3.86 -0.42 -6.98
C LEU A 201 3.11 -1.75 -6.91
N PHE A 202 2.43 -2.15 -7.99
CA PHE A 202 1.63 -3.37 -8.01
C PHE A 202 2.43 -4.55 -8.56
N PHE A 203 2.54 -5.58 -7.75
CA PHE A 203 3.27 -6.81 -8.06
C PHE A 203 2.32 -7.99 -8.29
N THR A 204 2.60 -8.78 -9.32
CA THR A 204 1.99 -10.09 -9.53
C THR A 204 3.05 -11.03 -10.12
N GLU A 205 3.09 -12.28 -9.62
CA GLU A 205 4.00 -13.34 -10.12
C GLU A 205 5.48 -12.91 -10.21
N GLY A 206 5.93 -12.07 -9.26
CA GLY A 206 7.30 -11.57 -9.20
C GLY A 206 7.61 -10.40 -10.15
N GLN A 207 6.64 -9.86 -10.85
CA GLN A 207 6.78 -8.74 -11.79
C GLN A 207 6.11 -7.49 -11.26
N LEU A 208 6.64 -6.32 -11.59
CA LEU A 208 6.02 -5.02 -11.38
C LEU A 208 5.11 -4.71 -12.58
N VAL A 209 3.79 -4.87 -12.40
CA VAL A 209 2.82 -4.73 -13.50
C VAL A 209 2.18 -3.36 -13.58
N ALA A 210 2.17 -2.61 -12.48
CA ALA A 210 1.74 -1.21 -12.49
C ALA A 210 2.55 -0.38 -11.51
N ASP A 211 2.83 0.85 -11.92
CA ASP A 211 3.54 1.87 -11.17
C ASP A 211 2.89 3.23 -11.46
N GLY A 212 2.47 3.93 -10.42
CA GLY A 212 1.83 5.24 -10.53
C GLY A 212 0.98 5.62 -9.32
N SER A 213 0.39 6.82 -9.35
CA SER A 213 -0.56 7.23 -8.32
C SER A 213 -1.84 6.38 -8.37
N PRO A 214 -2.60 6.28 -7.27
CA PRO A 214 -3.90 5.60 -7.27
C PRO A 214 -4.81 6.06 -8.41
N MET A 215 -4.83 7.38 -8.67
CA MET A 215 -5.62 7.97 -9.77
C MET A 215 -5.11 7.53 -11.14
N GLN A 216 -3.80 7.52 -11.37
CA GLN A 216 -3.21 7.06 -12.64
C GLN A 216 -3.47 5.58 -12.90
N ILE A 217 -3.45 4.74 -11.86
CA ILE A 217 -3.76 3.32 -11.99
C ILE A 217 -5.24 3.13 -12.33
N ARG A 218 -6.15 3.83 -11.65
CA ARG A 218 -7.58 3.79 -11.99
C ARG A 218 -7.87 4.28 -13.41
N SER A 219 -7.20 5.34 -13.87
CA SER A 219 -7.42 5.88 -15.21
C SER A 219 -6.95 4.97 -16.36
N ARG A 220 -6.05 4.00 -16.07
CA ARG A 220 -5.66 2.97 -17.08
C ARG A 220 -6.81 2.02 -17.41
N ILE A 221 -7.81 1.94 -16.55
CA ILE A 221 -9.05 1.22 -16.82
C ILE A 221 -10.02 2.22 -17.42
N GLN A 222 -10.28 2.08 -18.69
CA GLN A 222 -11.22 2.94 -19.42
C GLN A 222 -12.68 2.78 -18.97
N LYS A 223 -12.95 1.95 -17.95
CA LYS A 223 -14.32 1.62 -17.54
C LYS A 223 -14.76 2.47 -16.36
N GLN A 224 -15.51 3.51 -16.67
CA GLN A 224 -16.36 4.19 -15.71
C GLN A 224 -17.73 3.48 -15.69
N SER A 225 -18.47 3.60 -14.63
CA SER A 225 -19.83 3.06 -14.59
C SER A 225 -20.85 4.11 -14.19
N VAL A 226 -22.03 3.99 -14.79
CA VAL A 226 -23.22 4.72 -14.37
C VAL A 226 -24.18 3.70 -13.79
N SER A 227 -24.48 3.82 -12.51
CA SER A 227 -25.41 2.92 -11.82
C SER A 227 -26.69 3.65 -11.45
N PHE A 228 -27.83 3.00 -11.58
CA PHE A 228 -29.15 3.56 -11.28
C PHE A 228 -30.17 2.47 -10.96
N THR A 229 -31.31 2.83 -10.38
CA THR A 229 -32.45 1.95 -10.17
C THR A 229 -33.54 2.20 -11.22
N LEU A 230 -34.18 1.13 -11.69
CA LEU A 230 -35.27 1.16 -12.66
C LEU A 230 -36.56 0.58 -12.09
N HIS A 231 -37.69 1.14 -12.50
CA HIS A 231 -39.01 0.55 -12.20
C HIS A 231 -39.55 -0.39 -13.29
N SER A 232 -38.96 -0.40 -14.49
CA SER A 232 -39.38 -1.24 -15.62
C SER A 232 -38.18 -1.63 -16.47
N SER A 233 -38.13 -2.89 -16.90
CA SER A 233 -37.01 -3.46 -17.67
C SER A 233 -37.07 -3.17 -19.18
N GLU A 234 -38.20 -2.69 -19.71
CA GLU A 234 -38.38 -2.49 -21.17
C GLU A 234 -37.45 -1.45 -21.81
N SER A 235 -36.95 -0.51 -21.02
CA SER A 235 -36.09 0.57 -21.51
C SER A 235 -34.60 0.15 -21.65
N LEU A 236 -34.20 -0.99 -21.12
CA LEU A 236 -32.79 -1.43 -21.06
C LEU A 236 -32.28 -2.03 -22.38
N GLU A 237 -33.13 -2.65 -23.17
CA GLU A 237 -32.74 -3.22 -24.46
C GLU A 237 -32.17 -2.16 -25.40
N ARG A 238 -32.73 -0.95 -25.39
CA ARG A 238 -32.26 0.17 -26.20
C ARG A 238 -30.91 0.67 -25.76
N LEU A 239 -30.66 0.73 -24.44
CA LEU A 239 -29.36 1.13 -23.91
C LEU A 239 -28.27 0.10 -24.24
N SER A 240 -28.58 -1.18 -24.13
CA SER A 240 -27.61 -2.26 -24.36
C SER A 240 -27.06 -2.31 -25.78
N CYS A 241 -27.81 -1.77 -26.77
CA CYS A 241 -27.40 -1.73 -28.16
C CYS A 241 -26.60 -0.47 -28.54
N HIS A 242 -26.41 0.48 -27.61
CA HIS A 242 -25.76 1.74 -27.94
C HIS A 242 -24.23 1.61 -27.94
N PRO A 243 -23.50 2.21 -28.90
CA PRO A 243 -22.04 2.10 -29.04
C PRO A 243 -21.26 2.57 -27.79
N GLU A 244 -21.82 3.46 -27.00
CA GLU A 244 -21.19 3.99 -25.76
C GLU A 244 -21.42 3.08 -24.54
N VAL A 245 -22.20 2.00 -24.67
CA VAL A 245 -22.48 1.02 -23.63
C VAL A 245 -21.66 -0.24 -23.90
N GLU A 246 -20.62 -0.44 -23.11
CA GLU A 246 -19.75 -1.62 -23.27
C GLU A 246 -20.38 -2.87 -22.65
N ARG A 247 -20.99 -2.70 -21.48
CA ARG A 247 -21.61 -3.80 -20.72
C ARG A 247 -22.72 -3.28 -19.82
N VAL A 248 -23.80 -4.05 -19.71
CA VAL A 248 -24.87 -3.84 -18.73
C VAL A 248 -24.83 -5.00 -17.72
N ILE A 249 -24.80 -4.65 -16.44
CA ILE A 249 -24.78 -5.59 -15.32
C ILE A 249 -25.98 -5.29 -14.42
N HIS A 250 -26.66 -6.32 -13.94
CA HIS A 250 -27.75 -6.19 -13.00
C HIS A 250 -27.31 -6.78 -11.66
N GLU A 251 -27.27 -5.93 -10.63
CA GLU A 251 -26.98 -6.32 -9.28
C GLU A 251 -28.13 -5.88 -8.36
N HIS A 252 -28.89 -6.85 -7.86
CA HIS A 252 -30.06 -6.62 -7.03
C HIS A 252 -31.09 -5.72 -7.74
N GLU A 253 -31.35 -4.53 -7.21
CA GLU A 253 -32.26 -3.54 -7.80
C GLU A 253 -31.55 -2.48 -8.67
N ARG A 254 -30.23 -2.57 -8.82
CA ARG A 254 -29.43 -1.61 -9.57
C ARG A 254 -29.01 -2.13 -10.94
N THR A 255 -29.11 -1.26 -11.91
CA THR A 255 -28.51 -1.46 -13.24
C THR A 255 -27.20 -0.67 -13.30
N ILE A 256 -26.12 -1.32 -13.70
CA ILE A 256 -24.78 -0.75 -13.82
C ILE A 256 -24.39 -0.80 -15.30
N ILE A 257 -24.11 0.35 -15.88
CA ILE A 257 -23.63 0.49 -17.26
C ILE A 257 -22.14 0.79 -17.22
N GLN A 258 -21.32 -0.09 -17.76
CA GLN A 258 -19.91 0.16 -17.99
C GLN A 258 -19.73 0.92 -19.30
N THR A 259 -18.95 1.99 -19.27
CA THR A 259 -18.73 2.89 -20.40
C THR A 259 -17.37 3.57 -20.31
N SER A 260 -16.83 3.99 -21.44
CA SER A 260 -15.68 4.90 -21.51
C SER A 260 -16.06 6.38 -21.42
N ASN A 261 -17.38 6.71 -21.51
CA ASN A 261 -17.88 8.07 -21.47
C ASN A 261 -19.21 8.18 -20.71
N THR A 262 -19.13 8.51 -19.43
CA THR A 262 -20.31 8.64 -18.54
C THR A 262 -21.25 9.75 -18.95
N ASP A 263 -20.73 10.87 -19.51
CA ASP A 263 -21.57 12.01 -19.90
C ASP A 263 -22.49 11.63 -21.07
N LYS A 264 -22.00 10.86 -22.03
CA LYS A 264 -22.82 10.36 -23.13
C LYS A 264 -23.87 9.37 -22.66
N VAL A 265 -23.53 8.47 -21.74
CA VAL A 265 -24.50 7.53 -21.16
C VAL A 265 -25.58 8.27 -20.37
N LEU A 266 -25.22 9.30 -19.60
CA LEU A 266 -26.21 10.15 -18.92
C LEU A 266 -27.11 10.85 -19.92
N ALA A 267 -26.55 11.44 -20.98
CA ALA A 267 -27.34 12.08 -22.03
C ALA A 267 -28.35 11.11 -22.67
N LEU A 268 -27.93 9.86 -22.92
CA LEU A 268 -28.80 8.79 -23.45
C LEU A 268 -29.94 8.45 -22.46
N ILE A 269 -29.65 8.32 -21.19
CA ILE A 269 -30.64 8.03 -20.15
C ILE A 269 -31.75 9.09 -20.17
N PHE A 270 -31.38 10.36 -20.32
CA PHE A 270 -32.36 11.47 -20.38
C PHE A 270 -33.04 11.55 -21.74
N GLN A 271 -32.36 11.35 -22.87
CA GLN A 271 -32.96 11.44 -24.21
C GLN A 271 -33.96 10.30 -24.47
N GLU A 272 -33.66 9.10 -24.01
CA GLU A 272 -34.56 7.94 -24.16
C GLU A 272 -35.67 7.89 -23.09
N ASN A 273 -35.81 8.95 -22.29
CA ASN A 273 -36.81 9.03 -21.20
C ASN A 273 -36.78 7.80 -20.25
N ILE A 274 -35.58 7.32 -19.97
CA ILE A 274 -35.41 6.24 -19.02
C ILE A 274 -35.65 6.78 -17.62
N HIS A 275 -36.65 6.26 -16.95
CA HIS A 275 -37.02 6.69 -15.59
C HIS A 275 -36.00 6.15 -14.55
N ALA A 276 -34.71 6.48 -14.76
CA ALA A 276 -33.62 6.15 -13.85
C ALA A 276 -33.71 7.00 -12.57
N ARG A 277 -33.56 6.33 -11.42
CA ARG A 277 -33.50 6.96 -10.09
C ARG A 277 -32.19 6.63 -9.41
N ASP A 278 -31.80 7.47 -8.45
CA ASP A 278 -30.58 7.29 -7.67
C ASP A 278 -29.35 7.04 -8.58
N ILE A 279 -29.19 7.89 -9.59
CA ILE A 279 -28.08 7.80 -10.54
C ILE A 279 -26.77 8.10 -9.80
N ARG A 280 -25.81 7.22 -9.95
CA ARG A 280 -24.44 7.37 -9.44
C ARG A 280 -23.45 7.14 -10.55
N ILE A 281 -22.43 7.99 -10.59
CA ILE A 281 -21.26 7.80 -11.43
C ILE A 281 -20.18 7.20 -10.53
N GLU A 282 -19.75 6.00 -10.86
CA GLU A 282 -18.68 5.32 -10.12
C GLU A 282 -17.47 5.22 -11.03
N GLN A 283 -16.34 5.69 -10.53
CA GLN A 283 -15.06 5.42 -11.18
C GLN A 283 -14.65 3.98 -10.88
N ALA A 284 -13.90 3.39 -11.79
CA ALA A 284 -13.34 2.06 -11.56
C ALA A 284 -12.62 2.02 -10.22
N THR A 285 -12.91 1.01 -9.44
CA THR A 285 -12.21 0.77 -8.17
C THR A 285 -10.79 0.27 -8.43
N LEU A 286 -9.88 0.47 -7.48
CA LEU A 286 -8.56 -0.14 -7.58
C LEU A 286 -8.65 -1.68 -7.68
N ASP A 287 -9.66 -2.31 -7.07
CA ASP A 287 -9.87 -3.77 -7.13
C ASP A 287 -10.14 -4.24 -8.57
N GLU A 288 -10.99 -3.54 -9.30
CA GLU A 288 -11.24 -3.80 -10.72
C GLU A 288 -9.99 -3.57 -11.57
N ALA A 289 -9.22 -2.49 -11.25
CA ALA A 289 -7.96 -2.19 -11.90
C ALA A 289 -6.98 -3.36 -11.78
N PHE A 290 -6.82 -3.86 -10.60
CA PHE A 290 -5.85 -4.91 -10.34
C PHE A 290 -6.28 -6.27 -10.88
N ARG A 291 -7.58 -6.60 -10.86
CA ARG A 291 -8.08 -7.82 -11.52
C ARG A 291 -7.76 -7.81 -13.02
N GLN A 292 -8.02 -6.71 -13.71
CA GLN A 292 -7.72 -6.60 -15.14
C GLN A 292 -6.22 -6.66 -15.43
N LEU A 293 -5.40 -5.97 -14.63
CA LEU A 293 -3.94 -6.01 -14.78
C LEU A 293 -3.35 -7.39 -14.48
N ALA A 294 -3.93 -8.13 -13.52
CA ALA A 294 -3.52 -9.49 -13.21
C ALA A 294 -3.93 -10.50 -14.29
N ASP A 295 -5.14 -10.37 -14.85
CA ASP A 295 -5.65 -11.25 -15.90
C ASP A 295 -4.98 -10.98 -17.25
N GLY A 296 -4.79 -9.71 -17.63
CA GLY A 296 -4.10 -9.33 -18.87
C GLY A 296 -2.64 -9.80 -18.93
N ASN A 297 -1.97 -9.93 -17.78
CA ASN A 297 -0.62 -10.46 -17.72
C ASN A 297 -0.56 -11.99 -17.88
N ARG A 298 -1.68 -12.71 -17.58
CA ARG A 298 -1.79 -14.17 -17.81
C ARG A 298 -2.07 -14.53 -19.26
N GLU A 299 -2.71 -13.65 -20.02
CA GLU A 299 -2.97 -13.86 -21.46
C GLU A 299 -1.75 -13.52 -22.34
N ALA A 300 -0.79 -12.77 -21.81
CA ALA A 300 0.43 -12.34 -22.51
C ALA A 300 1.63 -13.29 -22.30
N MET A 301 1.51 -14.33 -21.47
CA MET A 301 2.50 -15.40 -21.25
C MET A 301 2.11 -16.69 -21.97
#